data_dda5f6a2234c675e1423545facf1a8a0
#
_entry.id   dda5f6a2234c675e1423545facf1a8a0
#
_cell.length_a   1.000
_cell.length_b   1.000
_cell.length_c   1.000
_cell.angle_alpha   90.00
_cell.angle_beta   90.00
_cell.angle_gamma   90.00
#
_symmetry.space_group_name_H-M   'P 1'
#
loop_
_entity.id
_entity.type
_entity.pdbx_description
1 polymer ?
#
loop_
_entity_poly.entity_id
_entity_poly.type
_entity_poly.pdbx_seq_one_letter_code
_entity_poly.pdbx_strand_id
1 'polypeptide(L)'
;MNIVSVIATICYYLLLLYFFVLWARFVLDLLRNFARSWRPRGVGLIVAEVVFALTDRPIRAVRRVVPPIRLGGAALDFAWSIVMLVVIILIYITAALT
;
A
#
# COMPACT_ATOMS: atom_id res chain seq x y z
N MET A 1 13.70 -26.53 -9.83
CA MET A 1 13.67 -25.10 -9.48
C MET A 1 15.05 -24.50 -9.68
N ASN A 2 15.12 -23.41 -10.43
CA ASN A 2 16.34 -22.64 -10.56
C ASN A 2 16.33 -21.45 -9.59
N ILE A 3 17.44 -20.71 -9.54
CA ILE A 3 17.56 -19.56 -8.63
C ILE A 3 16.50 -18.48 -8.93
N VAL A 4 16.21 -18.24 -10.21
CA VAL A 4 15.20 -17.26 -10.62
C VAL A 4 13.83 -17.65 -10.08
N SER A 5 13.46 -18.93 -10.18
CA SER A 5 12.18 -19.42 -9.68
C SER A 5 12.07 -19.23 -8.16
N VAL A 6 13.14 -19.53 -7.42
CA VAL A 6 13.15 -19.36 -5.95
C VAL A 6 13.01 -17.89 -5.56
N ILE A 7 13.78 -17.02 -6.20
CA ILE A 7 13.72 -15.57 -5.93
C ILE A 7 12.32 -15.03 -6.27
N ALA A 8 11.78 -15.44 -7.42
CA ALA A 8 10.44 -15.00 -7.84
C ALA A 8 9.37 -15.45 -6.86
N THR A 9 9.47 -16.66 -6.31
CA THR A 9 8.52 -17.16 -5.32
C THR A 9 8.57 -16.34 -4.04
N ILE A 10 9.76 -16.04 -3.55
CA ILE A 10 9.93 -15.20 -2.35
C ILE A 10 9.35 -13.81 -2.60
N CYS A 11 9.68 -13.19 -3.73
CA CYS A 11 9.16 -11.87 -4.09
C CYS A 11 7.63 -11.88 -4.22
N TYR A 12 7.07 -12.93 -4.80
CA TYR A 12 5.63 -13.09 -4.95
C TYR A 12 4.92 -13.04 -3.59
N TYR A 13 5.39 -13.82 -2.61
CA TYR A 13 4.77 -13.84 -1.30
C TYR A 13 4.96 -12.52 -0.55
N LEU A 14 6.12 -11.88 -0.68
CA LEU A 14 6.35 -10.56 -0.10
C LEU A 14 5.42 -9.51 -0.71
N LEU A 15 5.20 -9.57 -2.02
CA LEU A 15 4.28 -8.65 -2.71
C LEU A 15 2.84 -8.88 -2.31
N LEU A 16 2.42 -10.15 -2.10
CA LEU A 16 1.08 -10.45 -1.59
C LEU A 16 0.89 -9.85 -0.19
N LEU A 17 1.88 -10.00 0.68
CA LEU A 17 1.82 -9.40 2.01
C LEU A 17 1.72 -7.88 1.92
N TYR A 18 2.51 -7.27 1.06
CA TYR A 18 2.47 -5.83 0.83
C TYR A 18 1.13 -5.36 0.26
N PHE A 19 0.52 -6.15 -0.60
CA PHE A 19 -0.82 -5.91 -1.13
C PHE A 19 -1.84 -5.76 0.00
N PHE A 20 -1.82 -6.68 0.98
CA PHE A 20 -2.69 -6.60 2.14
C PHE A 20 -2.37 -5.39 3.02
N VAL A 21 -1.11 -5.04 3.16
CA VAL A 21 -0.70 -3.84 3.91
C VAL A 21 -1.23 -2.58 3.25
N LEU A 22 -1.22 -2.50 1.93
CA LEU A 22 -1.79 -1.35 1.20
C LEU A 22 -3.31 -1.24 1.41
N TRP A 23 -4.02 -2.37 1.44
CA TRP A 23 -5.45 -2.37 1.76
C TRP A 23 -5.71 -1.92 3.19
N ALA A 24 -4.89 -2.37 4.13
CA ALA A 24 -4.98 -1.91 5.52
C ALA A 24 -4.79 -0.40 5.61
N ARG A 25 -3.83 0.15 4.87
CA ARG A 25 -3.64 1.60 4.80
C ARG A 25 -4.87 2.31 4.26
N PHE A 26 -5.48 1.77 3.21
CA PHE A 26 -6.69 2.34 2.63
C PHE A 26 -7.82 2.41 3.67
N VAL A 27 -8.04 1.32 4.40
CA VAL A 27 -9.05 1.26 5.45
C VAL A 27 -8.75 2.27 6.55
N LEU A 28 -7.48 2.39 6.98
CA LEU A 28 -7.08 3.36 7.99
C LEU A 28 -7.30 4.80 7.51
N ASP A 29 -7.03 5.09 6.25
CA ASP A 29 -7.28 6.40 5.66
C ASP A 29 -8.78 6.71 5.65
N LEU A 30 -9.62 5.73 5.31
CA LEU A 30 -11.08 5.89 5.35
C LEU A 30 -11.56 6.18 6.78
N LEU A 31 -11.04 5.46 7.76
CA LEU A 31 -11.40 5.67 9.15
C LEU A 31 -11.02 7.08 9.62
N ARG A 32 -9.86 7.58 9.20
CA ARG A 32 -9.43 8.94 9.52
C ARG A 32 -10.34 9.99 8.90
N ASN A 33 -10.79 9.76 7.67
CA ASN A 33 -11.62 10.72 6.94
C ASN A 33 -13.08 10.71 7.41
N PHE A 34 -13.64 9.54 7.71
CA PHE A 34 -15.04 9.39 8.04
C PHE A 34 -15.33 9.32 9.55
N ALA A 35 -14.34 8.91 10.35
CA ALA A 35 -14.46 8.85 11.81
C ALA A 35 -13.38 9.71 12.45
N ARG A 36 -13.55 11.02 12.38
CA ARG A 36 -12.57 12.00 12.88
C ARG A 36 -12.27 11.85 14.37
N SER A 37 -13.23 11.36 15.15
CA SER A 37 -13.05 11.11 16.57
C SER A 37 -12.34 9.79 16.85
N TRP A 38 -12.21 8.92 15.86
CA TRP A 38 -11.56 7.63 16.04
C TRP A 38 -10.05 7.82 16.14
N ARG A 39 -9.50 7.29 17.22
CA ARG A 39 -8.07 7.29 17.45
C ARG A 39 -7.64 5.89 17.87
N PRO A 40 -6.72 5.24 17.14
CA PRO A 40 -6.23 3.95 17.56
C PRO A 40 -5.44 4.06 18.86
N ARG A 41 -5.59 3.08 19.74
CA ARG A 41 -4.90 3.03 21.02
C ARG A 41 -4.27 1.65 21.21
N GLY A 42 -3.17 1.59 21.97
CA GLY A 42 -2.50 0.33 22.28
C GLY A 42 -2.01 -0.41 21.04
N VAL A 43 -2.38 -1.66 20.89
CA VAL A 43 -1.96 -2.50 19.77
C VAL A 43 -2.42 -1.91 18.43
N GLY A 44 -3.63 -1.34 18.38
CA GLY A 44 -4.15 -0.70 17.18
C GLY A 44 -3.26 0.45 16.70
N LEU A 45 -2.73 1.26 17.64
CA LEU A 45 -1.80 2.34 17.31
C LEU A 45 -0.51 1.79 16.71
N ILE A 46 0.05 0.73 17.28
CA ILE A 46 1.28 0.11 16.79
C ILE A 46 1.07 -0.43 15.38
N VAL A 47 -0.03 -1.14 15.14
CA VAL A 47 -0.38 -1.68 13.83
C VAL A 47 -0.51 -0.55 12.81
N ALA A 48 -1.21 0.53 13.15
CA ALA A 48 -1.39 1.68 12.26
C ALA A 48 -0.04 2.33 11.91
N GLU A 49 0.83 2.52 12.90
CA GLU A 49 2.16 3.10 12.67
C GLU A 49 3.01 2.24 11.75
N VAL A 50 3.00 0.91 11.94
CA VAL A 50 3.75 -0.02 11.07
C VAL A 50 3.20 0.04 9.65
N VAL A 51 1.88 0.00 9.47
CA VAL A 51 1.25 0.07 8.14
C VAL A 51 1.64 1.37 7.43
N PHE A 52 1.54 2.52 8.09
CA PHE A 52 1.92 3.80 7.50
C PHE A 52 3.41 3.88 7.21
N ALA A 53 4.26 3.39 8.10
CA ALA A 53 5.70 3.39 7.90
C ALA A 53 6.10 2.59 6.65
N LEU A 54 5.50 1.41 6.45
CA LEU A 54 5.80 0.55 5.31
C LEU A 54 5.28 1.11 3.98
N THR A 55 4.20 1.89 4.00
CA THR A 55 3.55 2.37 2.79
C THR A 55 3.87 3.82 2.45
N ASP A 56 4.38 4.61 3.39
CA ASP A 56 4.63 6.04 3.17
C ASP A 56 5.66 6.33 2.09
N ARG A 57 6.77 5.60 2.07
CA ARG A 57 7.86 5.86 1.13
C ARG A 57 7.45 5.77 -0.33
N PRO A 58 6.86 4.63 -0.80
CA PRO A 58 6.46 4.55 -2.20
C PRO A 58 5.34 5.53 -2.54
N ILE A 59 4.40 5.75 -1.63
CA ILE A 59 3.32 6.70 -1.87
C ILE A 59 3.84 8.13 -1.95
N ARG A 60 4.79 8.52 -1.10
CA ARG A 60 5.42 9.84 -1.18
C ARG A 60 6.21 10.03 -2.46
N ALA A 61 6.92 9.00 -2.90
CA ALA A 61 7.67 9.05 -4.15
C ALA A 61 6.74 9.31 -5.34
N VAL A 62 5.59 8.65 -5.37
CA VAL A 62 4.59 8.85 -6.43
C VAL A 62 3.94 10.24 -6.31
N ARG A 63 3.69 10.73 -5.11
CA ARG A 63 3.10 12.06 -4.88
C ARG A 63 3.99 13.20 -5.38
N ARG A 64 5.29 12.98 -5.44
CA ARG A 64 6.22 13.97 -6.01
C ARG A 64 5.99 14.18 -7.50
N VAL A 65 5.53 13.14 -8.19
CA VAL A 65 5.28 13.16 -9.64
C VAL A 65 3.80 13.44 -9.92
N VAL A 66 2.89 12.83 -9.14
CA VAL A 66 1.45 12.96 -9.31
C VAL A 66 0.87 13.59 -8.03
N PRO A 67 0.64 14.91 -8.01
CA PRO A 67 0.06 15.54 -6.82
C PRO A 67 -1.39 15.12 -6.62
N PRO A 68 -1.88 15.08 -5.37
CA PRO A 68 -3.28 14.74 -5.10
C PRO A 68 -4.21 15.78 -5.72
N ILE A 69 -5.30 15.33 -6.32
CA ILE A 69 -6.31 16.18 -6.92
C ILE A 69 -7.45 16.34 -5.92
N ARG A 70 -7.81 17.57 -5.63
CA ARG A 70 -8.95 17.88 -4.76
C ARG A 70 -10.18 18.15 -5.61
N LEU A 71 -11.22 17.36 -5.38
CA LEU A 71 -12.49 17.50 -6.09
C LEU A 71 -13.60 17.68 -5.04
N GLY A 72 -14.26 18.83 -5.07
CA GLY A 72 -15.43 19.09 -4.23
C GLY A 72 -15.17 18.92 -2.73
N GLY A 73 -14.00 19.29 -2.23
CA GLY A 73 -13.63 19.14 -0.83
C GLY A 73 -13.06 17.80 -0.44
N ALA A 74 -13.11 16.82 -1.33
CA ALA A 74 -12.46 15.52 -1.13
C ALA A 74 -11.11 15.50 -1.83
N ALA A 75 -10.09 14.97 -1.15
CA ALA A 75 -8.79 14.73 -1.75
C ALA A 75 -8.75 13.30 -2.28
N LEU A 76 -8.53 13.14 -3.57
CA LEU A 76 -8.35 11.83 -4.19
C LEU A 76 -6.86 11.49 -4.19
N ASP A 77 -6.52 10.38 -3.54
CA ASP A 77 -5.14 9.93 -3.44
C ASP A 77 -4.82 8.98 -4.59
N PHE A 78 -4.46 9.55 -5.74
CA PHE A 78 -4.05 8.74 -6.90
C PHE A 78 -2.70 8.05 -6.65
N ALA A 79 -1.88 8.57 -5.73
CA ALA A 79 -0.59 7.97 -5.41
C ALA A 79 -0.77 6.54 -4.86
N TRP A 80 -1.73 6.34 -3.95
CA TRP A 80 -2.04 5.01 -3.43
C TRP A 80 -2.47 4.06 -4.56
N SER A 81 -3.34 4.54 -5.44
CA SER A 81 -3.84 3.75 -6.57
C SER A 81 -2.70 3.35 -7.51
N ILE A 82 -1.77 4.25 -7.79
CA ILE A 82 -0.63 3.97 -8.65
C ILE A 82 0.30 2.94 -8.00
N VAL A 83 0.59 3.08 -6.72
CA VAL A 83 1.39 2.10 -5.98
C VAL A 83 0.71 0.73 -6.00
N MET A 84 -0.60 0.70 -5.78
CA MET A 84 -1.37 -0.54 -5.83
C MET A 84 -1.28 -1.20 -7.21
N LEU A 85 -1.42 -0.41 -8.28
CA LEU A 85 -1.32 -0.90 -9.65
C LEU A 85 0.06 -1.51 -9.91
N VAL A 86 1.12 -0.83 -9.49
CA VAL A 86 2.50 -1.33 -9.65
C VAL A 86 2.67 -2.64 -8.90
N VAL A 87 2.17 -2.73 -7.68
CA VAL A 87 2.23 -3.97 -6.88
C VAL A 87 1.50 -5.10 -7.58
N ILE A 88 0.31 -4.85 -8.12
CA ILE A 88 -0.46 -5.86 -8.86
C ILE A 88 0.31 -6.35 -10.08
N ILE A 89 0.90 -5.44 -10.85
CA ILE A 89 1.72 -5.80 -12.02
C ILE A 89 2.90 -6.67 -11.61
N LEU A 90 3.60 -6.30 -10.54
CA LEU A 90 4.74 -7.06 -10.03
C LEU A 90 4.31 -8.45 -9.53
N ILE A 91 3.13 -8.56 -8.93
CA ILE A 91 2.58 -9.86 -8.51
C ILE A 91 2.38 -10.77 -9.74
N TYR A 92 1.80 -10.25 -10.81
CA TYR A 92 1.60 -11.03 -12.04
C TYR A 92 2.93 -11.43 -12.68
N ILE A 93 3.90 -10.53 -12.71
CA ILE A 93 5.22 -10.83 -13.27
C ILE A 93 5.92 -11.92 -12.46
N THR A 94 5.94 -11.79 -11.14
CA THR A 94 6.59 -12.80 -10.28
C THR A 94 5.87 -14.14 -10.32
N ALA A 95 4.54 -14.13 -10.40
CA ALA A 95 3.77 -15.37 -10.56
C ALA A 95 4.13 -16.13 -11.85
N ALA A 96 4.37 -15.39 -12.92
CA ALA A 96 4.78 -15.99 -14.20
C ALA A 96 6.18 -16.59 -14.14
N LEU A 97 7.04 -16.09 -13.26
CA LEU A 97 8.42 -16.55 -13.11
C LEU A 97 8.59 -17.70 -12.09
N THR A 98 7.57 -17.98 -11.29
CA THR A 98 7.61 -19.11 -10.33
C THR A 98 7.34 -20.49 -11.00
#